data_2a69cf30815d5fea5896c0bde97c7d4b
#
_entry.id   2a69cf30815d5fea5896c0bde97c7d4b
#
_cell.length_a   1.000
_cell.length_b   1.000
_cell.length_c   1.000
_cell.angle_alpha   90.00
_cell.angle_beta   90.00
_cell.angle_gamma   90.00
#
_symmetry.space_group_name_H-M   'P 1'
#
loop_
_entity.id
_entity.type
_entity.pdbx_description
1 polymer ?
#
loop_
_entity_poly.entity_id
_entity_poly.type
_entity_poly.pdbx_seq_one_letter_code
_entity_poly.pdbx_strand_id
1 'polypeptide(L)'
;FEKVNITFNKGNIYGLVGETGSGKTTILNIITGLIKPLGGTVKYNNLEIDDRVDRKISYVSQSTYLQNSTIKNNIAFGCHENEIDINKINSCLESAKLGLLIKNLPDGIETKISELGANFSGGQIQRLSIARALYADSNLIIFDEPTSSLDESTKNEILNTISGLKKNRIVIMITHSKTDLNICDKILEIKNQSIVELKNDK
;
A
#
# COMPACT_ATOMS: atom_id res chain seq x y z
N PHE A 1 4.42 14.14 -18.69
CA PHE A 1 3.28 13.33 -19.16
C PHE A 1 2.39 14.21 -20.01
N GLU A 2 1.94 13.68 -21.15
CA GLU A 2 1.01 14.34 -22.04
C GLU A 2 -0.25 13.50 -22.23
N LYS A 3 -1.42 14.16 -22.13
CA LYS A 3 -2.74 13.56 -22.43
C LYS A 3 -3.06 12.28 -21.64
N VAL A 4 -2.64 12.21 -20.37
CA VAL A 4 -3.02 11.07 -19.50
C VAL A 4 -4.49 11.20 -19.13
N ASN A 5 -5.28 10.17 -19.47
CA ASN A 5 -6.67 10.05 -19.04
C ASN A 5 -6.89 8.66 -18.50
N ILE A 6 -6.96 8.54 -17.17
CA ILE A 6 -7.04 7.27 -16.47
C ILE A 6 -8.04 7.35 -15.32
N THR A 7 -8.79 6.28 -15.12
CA THR A 7 -9.74 6.17 -14.00
C THR A 7 -9.45 4.91 -13.21
N PHE A 8 -9.29 5.08 -11.91
CA PHE A 8 -9.14 3.98 -10.97
C PHE A 8 -10.46 3.70 -10.26
N ASN A 9 -10.95 2.46 -10.32
CA ASN A 9 -12.19 2.04 -9.72
C ASN A 9 -11.95 1.14 -8.52
N LYS A 10 -12.79 1.26 -7.48
CA LYS A 10 -12.78 0.34 -6.35
C LYS A 10 -13.02 -1.10 -6.83
N GLY A 11 -12.49 -2.06 -6.10
CA GLY A 11 -12.60 -3.48 -6.44
C GLY A 11 -11.51 -3.99 -7.36
N ASN A 12 -10.56 -3.14 -7.79
CA ASN A 12 -9.50 -3.52 -8.70
C ASN A 12 -8.11 -3.30 -8.09
N ILE A 13 -7.18 -4.17 -8.51
CA ILE A 13 -5.75 -4.01 -8.32
C ILE A 13 -5.15 -3.57 -9.66
N TYR A 14 -4.46 -2.44 -9.64
CA TYR A 14 -3.76 -1.89 -10.80
C TYR A 14 -2.26 -2.12 -10.64
N GLY A 15 -1.66 -2.90 -11.53
CA GLY A 15 -0.21 -3.02 -11.64
C GLY A 15 0.35 -1.83 -12.43
N LEU A 16 1.29 -1.09 -11.87
CA LEU A 16 1.96 0.02 -12.54
C LEU A 16 3.38 -0.41 -12.90
N VAL A 17 3.65 -0.55 -14.18
CA VAL A 17 4.94 -0.99 -14.71
C VAL A 17 5.59 0.10 -15.57
N GLY A 18 6.88 -0.04 -15.83
CA GLY A 18 7.65 0.87 -16.67
C GLY A 18 9.12 0.89 -16.25
N GLU A 19 10.00 1.33 -17.12
CA GLU A 19 11.43 1.44 -16.86
C GLU A 19 11.74 2.36 -15.67
N THR A 20 12.92 2.23 -15.08
CA THR A 20 13.41 3.18 -14.09
C THR A 20 13.49 4.58 -14.73
N GLY A 21 12.98 5.59 -14.04
CA GLY A 21 12.89 6.94 -14.58
C GLY A 21 11.70 7.21 -15.52
N SER A 22 10.83 6.24 -15.80
CA SER A 22 9.65 6.44 -16.67
C SER A 22 8.61 7.38 -16.08
N GLY A 23 8.70 7.72 -14.78
CA GLY A 23 7.78 8.64 -14.10
C GLY A 23 6.74 7.96 -13.20
N LYS A 24 6.91 6.67 -12.83
CA LYS A 24 6.00 5.97 -11.91
C LYS A 24 5.77 6.76 -10.62
N THR A 25 6.85 7.18 -9.96
CA THR A 25 6.77 7.98 -8.72
C THR A 25 6.11 9.34 -8.95
N THR A 26 6.36 9.97 -10.08
CA THR A 26 5.71 11.26 -10.44
C THR A 26 4.20 11.10 -10.56
N ILE A 27 3.73 10.07 -11.25
CA ILE A 27 2.29 9.78 -11.36
C ILE A 27 1.67 9.49 -9.99
N LEU A 28 2.34 8.70 -9.15
CA LEU A 28 1.85 8.46 -7.79
C LEU A 28 1.78 9.73 -6.97
N ASN A 29 2.79 10.58 -7.04
CA ASN A 29 2.80 11.86 -6.34
C ASN A 29 1.67 12.79 -6.83
N ILE A 30 1.31 12.74 -8.09
CA ILE A 30 0.15 13.45 -8.63
C ILE A 30 -1.16 12.85 -8.11
N ILE A 31 -1.31 11.51 -8.16
CA ILE A 31 -2.50 10.80 -7.66
C ILE A 31 -2.70 11.06 -6.17
N THR A 32 -1.63 11.05 -5.38
CA THR A 32 -1.67 11.33 -3.94
C THR A 32 -1.80 12.82 -3.62
N GLY A 33 -1.66 13.71 -4.62
CA GLY A 33 -1.73 15.15 -4.48
C GLY A 33 -0.51 15.79 -3.81
N LEU A 34 0.60 15.07 -3.75
CA LEU A 34 1.89 15.64 -3.31
C LEU A 34 2.48 16.59 -4.36
N ILE A 35 2.13 16.38 -5.63
CA ILE A 35 2.54 17.24 -6.76
C ILE A 35 1.29 17.64 -7.51
N LYS A 36 1.13 18.95 -7.78
CA LYS A 36 0.07 19.46 -8.67
C LYS A 36 0.47 19.26 -10.12
N PRO A 37 -0.42 18.76 -10.99
CA PRO A 37 -0.13 18.67 -12.42
C PRO A 37 0.02 20.08 -13.01
N LEU A 38 0.90 20.24 -14.01
CA LEU A 38 1.07 21.50 -14.74
C LEU A 38 -0.15 21.82 -15.62
N GLY A 39 -0.93 20.84 -15.99
CA GLY A 39 -2.17 20.97 -16.76
C GLY A 39 -3.08 19.76 -16.54
N GLY A 40 -4.36 19.93 -16.83
CA GLY A 40 -5.36 18.91 -16.53
C GLY A 40 -5.82 18.91 -15.06
N THR A 41 -6.59 17.92 -14.69
CA THR A 41 -7.19 17.81 -13.34
C THR A 41 -7.06 16.39 -12.81
N VAL A 42 -6.91 16.27 -11.49
CA VAL A 42 -7.03 15.01 -10.75
C VAL A 42 -8.31 15.07 -9.93
N LYS A 43 -9.13 14.02 -10.02
CA LYS A 43 -10.41 13.96 -9.32
C LYS A 43 -10.46 12.76 -8.38
N TYR A 44 -11.05 12.96 -7.22
CA TYR A 44 -11.40 11.92 -6.26
C TYR A 44 -12.91 11.99 -5.99
N ASN A 45 -13.65 10.91 -6.25
CA ASN A 45 -15.11 10.89 -6.17
C ASN A 45 -15.78 12.04 -6.95
N ASN A 46 -15.30 12.31 -8.19
CA ASN A 46 -15.73 13.41 -9.07
C ASN A 46 -15.44 14.84 -8.57
N LEU A 47 -14.80 14.99 -7.41
CA LEU A 47 -14.31 16.28 -6.92
C LEU A 47 -12.86 16.47 -7.33
N GLU A 48 -12.51 17.68 -7.80
CA GLU A 48 -11.10 18.01 -8.06
C GLU A 48 -10.31 17.95 -6.75
N ILE A 49 -9.12 17.35 -6.82
CA ILE A 49 -8.25 17.24 -5.68
C ILE A 49 -7.68 18.63 -5.37
N ASP A 50 -8.13 19.19 -4.25
CA ASP A 50 -7.54 20.35 -3.60
C ASP A 50 -7.24 20.04 -2.11
N ASP A 51 -6.76 21.02 -1.37
CA ASP A 51 -6.37 20.87 0.03
C ASP A 51 -7.56 20.58 0.98
N ARG A 52 -8.79 20.68 0.49
CA ARG A 52 -10.04 20.46 1.27
C ARG A 52 -10.60 19.06 1.12
N VAL A 53 -10.11 18.28 0.14
CA VAL A 53 -10.59 16.91 -0.10
C VAL A 53 -9.91 15.96 0.88
N ASP A 54 -10.67 15.41 1.84
CA ASP A 54 -10.19 14.35 2.73
C ASP A 54 -9.89 13.08 1.93
N ARG A 55 -8.62 12.80 1.78
CA ARG A 55 -8.10 11.68 0.99
C ARG A 55 -7.51 10.65 1.92
N LYS A 56 -8.25 9.59 2.15
CA LYS A 56 -7.74 8.44 2.89
C LYS A 56 -6.88 7.59 1.97
N ILE A 57 -5.59 7.91 1.90
CA ILE A 57 -4.59 7.22 1.08
C ILE A 57 -3.50 6.66 1.99
N SER A 58 -3.16 5.38 1.80
CA SER A 58 -1.99 4.77 2.43
C SER A 58 -0.95 4.42 1.40
N TYR A 59 0.31 4.67 1.73
CA TYR A 59 1.47 4.31 0.93
C TYR A 59 2.34 3.32 1.71
N VAL A 60 2.51 2.14 1.15
CA VAL A 60 3.36 1.07 1.69
C VAL A 60 4.61 1.02 0.83
N SER A 61 5.69 1.61 1.32
CA SER A 61 6.96 1.72 0.61
C SER A 61 7.72 0.40 0.58
N GLN A 62 8.63 0.26 -0.37
CA GLN A 62 9.59 -0.84 -0.47
C GLN A 62 10.41 -1.00 0.82
N SER A 63 10.92 0.11 1.35
CA SER A 63 11.61 0.15 2.63
C SER A 63 10.66 0.69 3.70
N THR A 64 10.01 -0.22 4.42
CA THR A 64 9.08 0.17 5.48
C THR A 64 9.82 0.72 6.68
N TYR A 65 9.47 1.95 7.07
CA TYR A 65 9.93 2.53 8.33
C TYR A 65 8.97 2.18 9.47
N LEU A 66 9.49 1.54 10.51
CA LEU A 66 8.81 1.32 11.78
C LEU A 66 9.46 2.18 12.86
N GLN A 67 8.65 2.83 13.68
CA GLN A 67 9.14 3.61 14.81
C GLN A 67 9.67 2.69 15.91
N ASN A 68 10.68 3.14 16.64
CA ASN A 68 11.12 2.53 17.89
C ASN A 68 10.05 2.74 18.98
N SER A 69 8.95 2.02 18.86
CA SER A 69 7.77 2.09 19.71
C SER A 69 7.08 0.73 19.74
N THR A 70 5.91 0.63 20.35
CA THR A 70 5.15 -0.63 20.38
C THR A 70 4.55 -0.99 19.02
N ILE A 71 4.17 -2.25 18.82
CA ILE A 71 3.40 -2.70 17.64
C ILE A 71 2.09 -1.89 17.55
N LYS A 72 1.40 -1.71 18.68
CA LYS A 72 0.19 -0.89 18.79
C LYS A 72 0.40 0.49 18.17
N ASN A 73 1.41 1.22 18.63
CA ASN A 73 1.69 2.58 18.17
C ASN A 73 2.17 2.64 16.71
N ASN A 74 2.83 1.58 16.24
CA ASN A 74 3.21 1.47 14.84
C ASN A 74 2.01 1.24 13.92
N ILE A 75 1.01 0.48 14.34
CA ILE A 75 -0.21 0.24 13.56
C ILE A 75 -1.13 1.45 13.61
N ALA A 76 -1.39 1.99 14.80
CA ALA A 76 -2.22 3.19 15.01
C ALA A 76 -1.41 4.49 14.82
N PHE A 77 -0.49 4.51 13.85
CA PHE A 77 0.40 5.63 13.57
C PHE A 77 -0.38 6.93 13.35
N GLY A 78 0.00 7.97 14.10
CA GLY A 78 -0.64 9.29 14.02
C GLY A 78 -1.93 9.45 14.84
N CYS A 79 -2.37 8.41 15.55
CA CYS A 79 -3.50 8.51 16.48
C CYS A 79 -3.02 8.90 17.88
N HIS A 80 -3.84 9.65 18.60
CA HIS A 80 -3.63 9.86 20.03
C HIS A 80 -3.91 8.57 20.81
N GLU A 81 -3.20 8.35 21.94
CA GLU A 81 -3.26 7.11 22.72
C GLU A 81 -4.70 6.76 23.16
N ASN A 82 -5.48 7.75 23.52
CA ASN A 82 -6.89 7.60 23.94
C ASN A 82 -7.89 7.33 22.80
N GLU A 83 -7.45 7.43 21.55
CA GLU A 83 -8.25 7.19 20.34
C GLU A 83 -7.93 5.83 19.69
N ILE A 84 -6.96 5.10 20.24
CA ILE A 84 -6.52 3.82 19.68
C ILE A 84 -7.58 2.75 19.94
N ASP A 85 -8.14 2.20 18.87
CA ASP A 85 -9.06 1.07 18.91
C ASP A 85 -8.30 -0.25 18.84
N ILE A 86 -8.18 -0.94 19.99
CA ILE A 86 -7.48 -2.21 20.12
C ILE A 86 -8.18 -3.33 19.30
N ASN A 87 -9.51 -3.33 19.23
CA ASN A 87 -10.25 -4.33 18.46
C ASN A 87 -9.94 -4.17 16.97
N LYS A 88 -9.88 -2.93 16.49
CA LYS A 88 -9.48 -2.62 15.12
C LYS A 88 -8.04 -3.03 14.83
N ILE A 89 -7.10 -2.79 15.77
CA ILE A 89 -5.72 -3.28 15.64
C ILE A 89 -5.68 -4.80 15.46
N ASN A 90 -6.36 -5.54 16.34
CA ASN A 90 -6.39 -7.00 16.27
C ASN A 90 -6.98 -7.48 14.93
N SER A 91 -8.07 -6.87 14.46
CA SER A 91 -8.65 -7.17 13.15
C SER A 91 -7.69 -6.90 11.99
N CYS A 92 -6.93 -5.80 12.05
CA CYS A 92 -5.91 -5.47 11.06
C CYS A 92 -4.73 -6.47 11.09
N LEU A 93 -4.30 -6.90 12.28
CA LEU A 93 -3.26 -7.92 12.44
C LEU A 93 -3.70 -9.27 11.87
N GLU A 94 -4.93 -9.70 12.13
CA GLU A 94 -5.48 -10.93 11.54
C GLU A 94 -5.55 -10.84 10.01
N SER A 95 -6.01 -9.71 9.48
CA SER A 95 -6.08 -9.46 8.03
C SER A 95 -4.68 -9.47 7.38
N ALA A 96 -3.67 -8.97 8.08
CA ALA A 96 -2.26 -8.99 7.66
C ALA A 96 -1.54 -10.32 7.96
N LYS A 97 -2.24 -11.35 8.45
CA LYS A 97 -1.66 -12.66 8.82
C LYS A 97 -0.57 -12.58 9.91
N LEU A 98 -0.72 -11.66 10.85
CA LEU A 98 0.18 -11.48 11.98
C LEU A 98 -0.48 -11.83 13.34
N GLY A 99 -1.80 -12.03 13.39
CA GLY A 99 -2.53 -12.19 14.64
C GLY A 99 -1.95 -13.26 15.55
N LEU A 100 -1.73 -14.48 15.03
CA LEU A 100 -1.16 -15.59 15.80
C LEU A 100 0.28 -15.30 16.27
N LEU A 101 1.12 -14.70 15.39
CA LEU A 101 2.48 -14.33 15.75
C LEU A 101 2.50 -13.36 16.93
N ILE A 102 1.73 -12.28 16.83
CA ILE A 102 1.71 -11.22 17.85
C ILE A 102 1.09 -11.73 19.16
N LYS A 103 0.05 -12.57 19.10
CA LYS A 103 -0.56 -13.17 20.28
C LYS A 103 0.43 -14.05 21.09
N ASN A 104 1.40 -14.65 20.43
CA ASN A 104 2.42 -15.51 21.06
C ASN A 104 3.64 -14.72 21.60
N LEU A 105 3.72 -13.41 21.35
CA LEU A 105 4.74 -12.56 21.98
C LEU A 105 4.39 -12.32 23.45
N PRO A 106 5.39 -12.25 24.36
CA PRO A 106 5.15 -12.04 25.79
C PRO A 106 4.30 -10.80 26.08
N ASP A 107 4.57 -9.70 25.38
CA ASP A 107 3.88 -8.42 25.55
C ASP A 107 2.81 -8.18 24.48
N GLY A 108 2.51 -9.15 23.60
CA GLY A 108 1.52 -9.02 22.56
C GLY A 108 1.73 -7.75 21.70
N ILE A 109 0.68 -6.92 21.57
CA ILE A 109 0.73 -5.66 20.81
C ILE A 109 1.56 -4.56 21.50
N GLU A 110 1.87 -4.69 22.79
CA GLU A 110 2.76 -3.78 23.52
C GLU A 110 4.25 -4.13 23.32
N THR A 111 4.55 -5.21 22.60
CA THR A 111 5.93 -5.55 22.25
C THR A 111 6.57 -4.39 21.50
N LYS A 112 7.74 -3.94 21.99
CA LYS A 112 8.53 -2.88 21.38
C LYS A 112 9.21 -3.38 20.11
N ILE A 113 9.11 -2.58 19.07
CA ILE A 113 9.88 -2.77 17.84
C ILE A 113 11.21 -2.05 18.05
N SER A 114 12.31 -2.78 17.91
CA SER A 114 13.66 -2.21 18.01
C SER A 114 13.97 -1.33 16.80
N GLU A 115 15.07 -0.60 16.86
CA GLU A 115 15.53 0.25 15.74
C GLU A 115 15.50 -0.53 14.42
N LEU A 116 14.88 0.08 13.41
CA LEU A 116 14.71 -0.48 12.06
C LEU A 116 14.00 -1.84 12.02
N GLY A 117 13.31 -2.25 13.10
CA GLY A 117 12.59 -3.52 13.14
C GLY A 117 13.50 -4.75 13.24
N ALA A 118 14.72 -4.62 13.77
CA ALA A 118 15.73 -5.70 13.80
C ALA A 118 15.25 -7.00 14.49
N ASN A 119 14.19 -6.94 15.29
CA ASN A 119 13.57 -8.09 15.94
C ASN A 119 12.44 -8.76 15.10
N PHE A 120 12.20 -8.28 13.87
CA PHE A 120 11.21 -8.83 12.95
C PHE A 120 11.84 -9.18 11.60
N SER A 121 11.34 -10.23 10.93
CA SER A 121 11.75 -10.53 9.56
C SER A 121 11.22 -9.49 8.56
N GLY A 122 11.82 -9.39 7.38
CA GLY A 122 11.36 -8.49 6.32
C GLY A 122 9.89 -8.69 5.97
N GLY A 123 9.42 -9.94 5.88
CA GLY A 123 8.01 -10.26 5.65
C GLY A 123 7.09 -9.85 6.81
N GLN A 124 7.55 -9.93 8.05
CA GLN A 124 6.80 -9.47 9.22
C GLN A 124 6.70 -7.93 9.23
N ILE A 125 7.78 -7.23 8.91
CA ILE A 125 7.80 -5.77 8.76
C ILE A 125 6.82 -5.34 7.66
N GLN A 126 6.83 -6.01 6.52
CA GLN A 126 5.92 -5.72 5.42
C GLN A 126 4.45 -5.93 5.82
N ARG A 127 4.14 -7.01 6.55
CA ARG A 127 2.79 -7.25 7.07
C ARG A 127 2.37 -6.25 8.14
N LEU A 128 3.29 -5.76 8.97
CA LEU A 128 3.01 -4.67 9.91
C LEU A 128 2.62 -3.37 9.16
N SER A 129 3.30 -3.05 8.05
CA SER A 129 2.91 -1.90 7.23
C SER A 129 1.56 -2.08 6.54
N ILE A 130 1.22 -3.30 6.13
CA ILE A 130 -0.13 -3.61 5.63
C ILE A 130 -1.16 -3.39 6.75
N ALA A 131 -0.92 -3.89 7.96
CA ALA A 131 -1.81 -3.69 9.10
C ALA A 131 -2.00 -2.19 9.43
N ARG A 132 -0.93 -1.38 9.36
CA ARG A 132 -0.98 0.08 9.48
C ARG A 132 -1.88 0.72 8.40
N ALA A 133 -1.71 0.32 7.15
CA ALA A 133 -2.51 0.82 6.04
C ALA A 133 -4.00 0.46 6.19
N LEU A 134 -4.29 -0.72 6.73
CA LEU A 134 -5.66 -1.16 7.04
C LEU A 134 -6.28 -0.39 8.21
N TYR A 135 -5.48 -0.10 9.24
CA TYR A 135 -5.93 0.68 10.40
C TYR A 135 -6.32 2.11 10.01
N ALA A 136 -5.57 2.73 9.10
CA ALA A 136 -5.89 4.05 8.55
C ALA A 136 -7.20 4.08 7.75
N ASP A 137 -7.81 2.91 7.45
CA ASP A 137 -9.05 2.75 6.69
C ASP A 137 -9.05 3.50 5.34
N SER A 138 -7.97 3.34 4.61
CA SER A 138 -7.73 4.04 3.36
C SER A 138 -8.57 3.49 2.21
N ASN A 139 -9.11 4.40 1.38
CA ASN A 139 -9.83 4.05 0.16
C ASN A 139 -8.90 3.70 -1.01
N LEU A 140 -7.68 4.23 -0.99
CA LEU A 140 -6.60 3.93 -1.92
C LEU A 140 -5.39 3.44 -1.14
N ILE A 141 -4.87 2.28 -1.49
CA ILE A 141 -3.61 1.77 -0.95
C ILE A 141 -2.64 1.61 -2.11
N ILE A 142 -1.46 2.19 -1.96
CA ILE A 142 -0.36 2.10 -2.92
C ILE A 142 0.71 1.20 -2.30
N PHE A 143 1.12 0.19 -3.02
CA PHE A 143 2.24 -0.70 -2.70
C PHE A 143 3.39 -0.42 -3.67
N ASP A 144 4.55 -0.09 -3.13
CA ASP A 144 5.77 0.13 -3.91
C ASP A 144 6.71 -1.05 -3.71
N GLU A 145 6.79 -1.92 -4.70
CA GLU A 145 7.60 -3.16 -4.70
C GLU A 145 7.43 -4.01 -3.42
N PRO A 146 6.19 -4.39 -3.04
CA PRO A 146 5.91 -4.97 -1.73
C PRO A 146 6.56 -6.33 -1.48
N THR A 147 7.12 -6.97 -2.49
CA THR A 147 7.65 -8.33 -2.41
C THR A 147 9.11 -8.46 -2.85
N SER A 148 9.78 -7.35 -3.20
CA SER A 148 11.09 -7.35 -3.88
C SER A 148 12.21 -7.99 -3.06
N SER A 149 12.13 -7.99 -1.72
CA SER A 149 13.15 -8.50 -0.80
C SER A 149 12.73 -9.76 -0.04
N LEU A 150 11.68 -10.45 -0.52
CA LEU A 150 11.09 -11.58 0.21
C LEU A 150 11.35 -12.91 -0.50
N ASP A 151 11.44 -13.98 0.30
CA ASP A 151 11.42 -15.33 -0.21
C ASP A 151 10.07 -15.69 -0.86
N GLU A 152 10.06 -16.70 -1.74
CA GLU A 152 8.88 -17.03 -2.56
C GLU A 152 7.65 -17.41 -1.74
N SER A 153 7.84 -18.09 -0.60
CA SER A 153 6.72 -18.47 0.29
C SER A 153 6.08 -17.24 0.91
N THR A 154 6.88 -16.38 1.52
CA THR A 154 6.43 -15.12 2.14
C THR A 154 5.80 -14.18 1.11
N LYS A 155 6.39 -14.10 -0.10
CA LYS A 155 5.86 -13.34 -1.22
C LYS A 155 4.43 -13.75 -1.55
N ASN A 156 4.18 -15.06 -1.75
CA ASN A 156 2.86 -15.57 -2.09
C ASN A 156 1.82 -15.26 -0.99
N GLU A 157 2.18 -15.34 0.27
CA GLU A 157 1.30 -14.99 1.37
C GLU A 157 0.95 -13.49 1.39
N ILE A 158 1.92 -12.62 1.09
CA ILE A 158 1.69 -11.17 1.00
C ILE A 158 0.80 -10.84 -0.19
N LEU A 159 1.06 -11.44 -1.37
CA LEU A 159 0.22 -11.24 -2.54
C LEU A 159 -1.22 -11.69 -2.31
N ASN A 160 -1.44 -12.82 -1.62
CA ASN A 160 -2.77 -13.28 -1.22
C ASN A 160 -3.45 -12.28 -0.28
N THR A 161 -2.70 -11.71 0.67
CA THR A 161 -3.21 -10.66 1.56
C THR A 161 -3.62 -9.43 0.75
N ILE A 162 -2.75 -8.91 -0.12
CA ILE A 162 -3.04 -7.75 -0.99
C ILE A 162 -4.27 -8.02 -1.87
N SER A 163 -4.37 -9.21 -2.45
CA SER A 163 -5.52 -9.60 -3.28
C SER A 163 -6.85 -9.50 -2.53
N GLY A 164 -6.86 -9.82 -1.25
CA GLY A 164 -8.05 -9.68 -0.39
C GLY A 164 -8.46 -8.22 -0.11
N LEU A 165 -7.55 -7.25 -0.27
CA LEU A 165 -7.81 -5.85 0.10
C LEU A 165 -8.67 -5.10 -0.91
N LYS A 166 -8.74 -5.54 -2.16
CA LYS A 166 -9.41 -4.81 -3.25
C LYS A 166 -10.91 -4.64 -3.07
N LYS A 167 -11.58 -5.48 -2.28
CA LYS A 167 -13.05 -5.59 -2.21
C LYS A 167 -13.78 -4.24 -2.11
N ASN A 168 -13.27 -3.31 -1.30
CA ASN A 168 -13.88 -1.98 -1.10
C ASN A 168 -12.90 -0.82 -1.34
N ARG A 169 -11.73 -1.10 -1.94
CA ARG A 169 -10.63 -0.16 -2.09
C ARG A 169 -10.11 -0.16 -3.52
N ILE A 170 -9.35 0.86 -3.84
CA ILE A 170 -8.46 0.89 -4.99
C ILE A 170 -7.09 0.43 -4.49
N VAL A 171 -6.49 -0.51 -5.17
CA VAL A 171 -5.11 -0.93 -4.90
C VAL A 171 -4.26 -0.61 -6.12
N ILE A 172 -3.15 0.11 -5.93
CA ILE A 172 -2.13 0.33 -6.96
C ILE A 172 -0.86 -0.35 -6.47
N MET A 173 -0.25 -1.17 -7.31
CA MET A 173 0.98 -1.87 -7.00
C MET A 173 2.03 -1.58 -8.07
N ILE A 174 3.16 -0.97 -7.65
CA ILE A 174 4.35 -0.86 -8.49
C ILE A 174 5.12 -2.16 -8.32
N THR A 175 5.42 -2.81 -9.42
CA THR A 175 6.26 -4.02 -9.41
C THR A 175 6.91 -4.25 -10.77
N HIS A 176 8.07 -4.89 -10.75
CA HIS A 176 8.74 -5.44 -11.91
C HIS A 176 8.59 -6.97 -12.01
N SER A 177 7.98 -7.59 -11.00
CA SER A 177 7.80 -9.03 -10.91
C SER A 177 6.56 -9.49 -11.68
N LYS A 178 6.73 -10.41 -12.63
CA LYS A 178 5.61 -11.04 -13.34
C LYS A 178 4.64 -11.75 -12.39
N THR A 179 5.16 -12.38 -11.35
CA THR A 179 4.34 -13.07 -10.33
C THR A 179 3.38 -12.12 -9.64
N ASP A 180 3.86 -10.92 -9.29
CA ASP A 180 3.04 -9.89 -8.64
C ASP A 180 1.95 -9.39 -9.58
N LEU A 181 2.25 -9.26 -10.88
CA LEU A 181 1.28 -8.81 -11.87
C LEU A 181 0.12 -9.81 -12.07
N ASN A 182 0.30 -11.08 -11.72
CA ASN A 182 -0.77 -12.08 -11.84
C ASN A 182 -1.98 -11.79 -10.95
N ILE A 183 -1.81 -11.06 -9.84
CA ILE A 183 -2.93 -10.67 -8.98
C ILE A 183 -3.60 -9.36 -9.44
N CYS A 184 -3.01 -8.64 -10.40
CA CYS A 184 -3.54 -7.38 -10.90
C CYS A 184 -4.73 -7.63 -11.85
N ASP A 185 -5.79 -6.85 -11.69
CA ASP A 185 -6.94 -6.88 -12.59
C ASP A 185 -6.63 -6.09 -13.87
N LYS A 186 -5.81 -5.05 -13.76
CA LYS A 186 -5.36 -4.19 -14.87
C LYS A 186 -3.88 -3.88 -14.72
N ILE A 187 -3.18 -3.85 -15.85
CA ILE A 187 -1.76 -3.49 -15.91
C ILE A 187 -1.62 -2.22 -16.72
N LEU A 188 -0.96 -1.22 -16.15
CA LEU A 188 -0.73 0.09 -16.72
C LEU A 188 0.77 0.25 -16.96
N GLU A 189 1.17 0.37 -18.21
CA GLU A 189 2.56 0.63 -18.58
C GLU A 189 2.79 2.14 -18.77
N ILE A 190 3.82 2.66 -18.08
CA ILE A 190 4.32 3.99 -18.32
C ILE A 190 5.47 3.93 -19.33
N LYS A 191 5.22 4.48 -20.51
CA LYS A 191 6.20 4.51 -21.60
C LYS A 191 6.06 5.79 -22.41
N ASN A 192 7.20 6.39 -22.77
CA ASN A 192 7.24 7.61 -23.60
C ASN A 192 6.29 8.71 -23.10
N GLN A 193 6.31 8.99 -21.78
CA GLN A 193 5.46 10.00 -21.12
C GLN A 193 3.95 9.77 -21.25
N SER A 194 3.53 8.58 -21.62
CA SER A 194 2.12 8.18 -21.72
C SER A 194 1.84 6.97 -20.81
N ILE A 195 0.57 6.71 -20.55
CA ILE A 195 0.13 5.52 -19.82
C ILE A 195 -0.76 4.70 -20.75
N VAL A 196 -0.40 3.42 -20.90
CA VAL A 196 -1.13 2.48 -21.75
C VAL A 196 -1.60 1.31 -20.89
N GLU A 197 -2.88 0.95 -21.00
CA GLU A 197 -3.41 -0.27 -20.39
C GLU A 197 -2.96 -1.48 -21.25
N LEU A 198 -2.18 -2.37 -20.65
CA LEU A 198 -1.79 -3.64 -21.29
C LEU A 198 -2.95 -4.63 -21.18
N LYS A 199 -3.16 -5.40 -22.23
CA LYS A 199 -4.06 -6.55 -22.15
C LYS A 199 -3.47 -7.57 -21.19
N ASN A 200 -4.23 -7.94 -20.18
CA ASN A 200 -3.86 -9.01 -19.27
C ASN A 200 -4.33 -10.31 -19.92
N ASP A 201 -3.43 -11.00 -20.62
CA ASP A 201 -3.68 -12.33 -21.15
C ASP A 201 -3.66 -13.33 -19.98
N LYS A 202 -4.78 -13.38 -19.24
CA LYS A 202 -5.04 -14.39 -18.20
C LYS A 202 -5.59 -15.65 -18.80
#